data_1c78c57026a6e1f584b6ba0d15c15479
#
_entry.id   1c78c57026a6e1f584b6ba0d15c15479
#
_cell.length_a   1.000
_cell.length_b   1.000
_cell.length_c   1.000
_cell.angle_alpha   90.00
_cell.angle_beta   90.00
_cell.angle_gamma   90.00
#
_symmetry.space_group_name_H-M   'P 1'
#
loop_
_entity.id
_entity.type
_entity.pdbx_description
1 polymer ?
#
loop_
_entity_poly.entity_id
_entity_poly.type
_entity_poly.pdbx_seq_one_letter_code
_entity_poly.pdbx_strand_id
1 'polypeptide(L)'
;MDKDLKKVVVLLAHPNMENSQANKALLDAIKDIEDVAIFNLYEMLEQDILNMDAWSRIISHANAVVYQFPFYWMSAPSLLKKWQDGIFTYLAKTPAVAGKPLLVVTTTGSEFDAYRSGGRNRFTVDELLRPYQGGAVHAGMVWQTPFVEYGKIGRAHV
;
A
#
# COMPACT_ATOMS: atom_id res chain seq x y z
N MET A 1 9.22 15.65 6.43
CA MET A 1 8.35 14.56 6.91
C MET A 1 7.39 14.95 8.04
N ASP A 2 7.52 16.11 8.57
CA ASP A 2 6.58 16.63 9.59
C ASP A 2 5.30 17.13 8.93
N LYS A 3 4.44 16.18 8.57
CA LYS A 3 3.05 16.46 8.23
C LYS A 3 2.21 16.41 9.52
N ASP A 4 1.14 17.18 9.55
CA ASP A 4 0.14 17.05 10.59
C ASP A 4 -0.29 15.58 10.71
N LEU A 5 -0.43 15.11 11.94
CA LEU A 5 -0.86 13.75 12.20
C LEU A 5 -2.30 13.55 11.71
N LYS A 6 -2.52 12.52 10.92
CA LYS A 6 -3.81 12.22 10.29
C LYS A 6 -4.34 10.87 10.71
N LYS A 7 -5.65 10.69 10.59
CA LYS A 7 -6.32 9.45 11.00
C LYS A 7 -6.10 8.30 10.01
N VAL A 8 -5.87 8.61 8.74
CA VAL A 8 -5.58 7.60 7.72
C VAL A 8 -4.23 7.91 7.10
N VAL A 9 -3.35 6.93 7.08
CA VAL A 9 -2.03 7.05 6.47
C VAL A 9 -1.95 6.14 5.26
N VAL A 10 -1.66 6.74 4.10
CA VAL A 10 -1.46 6.03 2.85
C VAL A 10 0.04 5.96 2.57
N LEU A 11 0.58 4.75 2.55
CA LEU A 11 1.94 4.46 2.09
C LEU A 11 1.84 4.13 0.60
N LEU A 12 2.20 5.12 -0.21
CA LEU A 12 2.20 4.97 -1.66
C LEU A 12 3.59 4.53 -2.10
N ALA A 13 3.66 3.43 -2.82
CA ALA A 13 4.90 2.92 -3.39
C ALA A 13 4.76 2.79 -4.91
N HIS A 14 4.88 3.90 -5.61
CA HIS A 14 4.83 3.92 -7.07
C HIS A 14 6.09 4.57 -7.65
N PRO A 15 6.97 3.80 -8.34
CA PRO A 15 8.22 4.35 -8.88
C PRO A 15 8.03 5.35 -10.01
N ASN A 16 6.88 5.37 -10.66
CA ASN A 16 6.64 6.16 -11.87
C ASN A 16 5.22 6.75 -11.88
N MET A 17 4.91 7.56 -10.87
CA MET A 17 3.58 8.19 -10.74
C MET A 17 3.22 9.08 -11.93
N GLU A 18 4.22 9.73 -12.54
CA GLU A 18 3.97 10.65 -13.67
C GLU A 18 3.29 9.95 -14.85
N ASN A 19 3.58 8.68 -15.06
CA ASN A 19 3.03 7.88 -16.16
C ASN A 19 1.87 6.97 -15.73
N SER A 20 1.44 7.02 -14.47
CA SER A 20 0.34 6.21 -13.97
C SER A 20 -0.98 6.94 -14.03
N GLN A 21 -1.87 6.53 -14.91
CA GLN A 21 -3.23 7.09 -14.97
C GLN A 21 -4.10 6.57 -13.82
N ALA A 22 -4.02 5.28 -13.54
CA ALA A 22 -4.85 4.64 -12.53
C ALA A 22 -4.52 5.13 -11.12
N ASN A 23 -3.23 5.13 -10.74
CA ASN A 23 -2.84 5.59 -9.40
C ASN A 23 -3.05 7.10 -9.22
N LYS A 24 -2.85 7.90 -10.26
CA LYS A 24 -3.18 9.33 -10.20
C LYS A 24 -4.67 9.56 -9.95
N ALA A 25 -5.53 8.86 -10.66
CA ALA A 25 -6.97 8.99 -10.47
C ALA A 25 -7.39 8.59 -9.06
N LEU A 26 -6.83 7.51 -8.51
CA LEU A 26 -7.09 7.09 -7.15
C LEU A 26 -6.62 8.13 -6.12
N LEU A 27 -5.43 8.69 -6.31
CA LEU A 27 -4.92 9.73 -5.42
C LEU A 27 -5.72 11.02 -5.53
N ASP A 28 -6.11 11.43 -6.72
CA ASP A 28 -6.91 12.62 -6.92
C ASP A 28 -8.26 12.55 -6.20
N ALA A 29 -8.80 11.35 -6.06
CA ALA A 29 -10.05 11.14 -5.34
C ALA A 29 -9.92 11.35 -3.82
N ILE A 30 -8.72 11.24 -3.26
CA ILE A 30 -8.52 11.28 -1.79
C ILE A 30 -7.58 12.38 -1.30
N LYS A 31 -6.81 13.03 -2.17
CA LYS A 31 -5.76 13.98 -1.77
C LYS A 31 -6.27 15.17 -0.97
N ASP A 32 -7.52 15.58 -1.16
CA ASP A 32 -8.14 16.73 -0.48
C ASP A 32 -8.96 16.32 0.73
N ILE A 33 -8.98 15.04 1.10
CA ILE A 33 -9.65 14.59 2.32
C ILE A 33 -8.78 15.00 3.53
N GLU A 34 -9.37 15.75 4.44
CA GLU A 34 -8.65 16.42 5.53
C GLU A 34 -7.85 15.44 6.43
N ASP A 35 -8.42 14.29 6.75
CA ASP A 35 -7.82 13.33 7.68
C ASP A 35 -6.97 12.25 7.00
N VAL A 36 -6.54 12.46 5.76
CA VAL A 36 -5.70 11.51 5.01
C VAL A 36 -4.32 12.13 4.75
N ALA A 37 -3.26 11.43 5.13
CA ALA A 37 -1.89 11.76 4.75
C ALA A 37 -1.36 10.73 3.76
N ILE A 38 -0.77 11.21 2.68
CA ILE A 38 -0.20 10.36 1.63
C ILE A 38 1.32 10.54 1.64
N PHE A 39 2.03 9.42 1.77
CA PHE A 39 3.50 9.39 1.74
C PHE A 39 3.95 8.54 0.56
N ASN A 40 4.47 9.18 -0.49
CA ASN A 40 5.06 8.45 -1.61
C ASN A 40 6.51 8.11 -1.27
N LEU A 41 6.78 6.83 -1.01
CA LEU A 41 8.11 6.36 -0.60
C LEU A 41 9.18 6.65 -1.66
N TYR A 42 8.81 6.67 -2.95
CA TYR A 42 9.74 6.95 -4.05
C TYR A 42 10.10 8.44 -4.20
N GLU A 43 9.40 9.33 -3.49
CA GLU A 43 9.71 10.76 -3.44
C GLU A 43 10.38 11.16 -2.12
N MET A 44 10.62 10.20 -1.22
CA MET A 44 11.23 10.44 0.09
C MET A 44 12.73 10.10 0.08
N LEU A 45 13.48 10.80 0.92
CA LEU A 45 14.87 10.44 1.20
C LEU A 45 14.91 9.13 1.99
N GLU A 46 15.95 8.32 1.77
CA GLU A 46 16.10 7.04 2.47
C GLU A 46 16.05 7.20 4.00
N GLN A 47 16.72 8.24 4.52
CA GLN A 47 16.72 8.53 5.95
C GLN A 47 15.31 8.82 6.51
N ASP A 48 14.42 9.36 5.69
CA ASP A 48 13.04 9.61 6.09
C ASP A 48 12.19 8.34 6.01
N ILE A 49 12.41 7.52 4.98
CA ILE A 49 11.74 6.20 4.86
C ILE A 49 12.03 5.33 6.09
N LEU A 50 13.26 5.41 6.62
CA LEU A 50 13.71 4.60 7.76
C LEU A 50 13.73 5.36 9.10
N ASN A 51 13.08 6.51 9.18
CA ASN A 51 12.99 7.28 10.42
C ASN A 51 11.96 6.67 11.38
N MET A 52 12.43 5.81 12.27
CA MET A 52 11.58 5.09 13.21
C MET A 52 10.77 6.02 14.12
N ASP A 53 11.39 7.07 14.66
CA ASP A 53 10.69 7.99 15.57
C ASP A 53 9.53 8.69 14.89
N ALA A 54 9.74 9.16 13.67
CA ALA A 54 8.70 9.81 12.89
C ALA A 54 7.56 8.85 12.54
N TRP A 55 7.89 7.66 12.03
CA TRP A 55 6.87 6.68 11.68
C TRP A 55 6.11 6.15 12.88
N SER A 56 6.79 5.93 14.00
CA SER A 56 6.13 5.53 15.24
C SER A 56 5.06 6.54 15.64
N ARG A 57 5.37 7.83 15.57
CA ARG A 57 4.42 8.90 15.87
C ARG A 57 3.27 8.95 14.85
N ILE A 58 3.59 8.88 13.57
CA ILE A 58 2.60 8.95 12.48
C ILE A 58 1.63 7.76 12.55
N ILE A 59 2.15 6.55 12.64
CA ILE A 59 1.35 5.33 12.66
C ILE A 59 0.57 5.19 13.97
N SER A 60 1.16 5.55 15.11
CA SER A 60 0.46 5.50 16.39
C SER A 60 -0.77 6.40 16.42
N HIS A 61 -0.71 7.56 15.80
CA HIS A 61 -1.83 8.49 15.71
C HIS A 61 -2.90 8.00 14.71
N ALA A 62 -2.51 7.31 13.66
CA ALA A 62 -3.43 6.83 12.63
C ALA A 62 -4.42 5.79 13.18
N ASN A 63 -5.64 5.80 12.65
CA ASN A 63 -6.65 4.78 12.93
C ASN A 63 -6.66 3.67 11.87
N ALA A 64 -6.10 3.94 10.69
CA ALA A 64 -6.03 3.00 9.59
C ALA A 64 -4.78 3.23 8.75
N VAL A 65 -4.28 2.16 8.15
CA VAL A 65 -3.13 2.19 7.25
C VAL A 65 -3.53 1.63 5.89
N VAL A 66 -3.10 2.30 4.84
CA VAL A 66 -3.33 1.88 3.46
C VAL A 66 -1.98 1.67 2.77
N TYR A 67 -1.81 0.54 2.13
CA TYR A 67 -0.73 0.31 1.19
C TYR A 67 -1.27 0.49 -0.22
N GLN A 68 -0.77 1.48 -0.96
CA GLN A 68 -1.16 1.71 -2.35
C GLN A 68 0.04 1.54 -3.28
N PHE A 69 -0.09 0.66 -4.27
CA PHE A 69 1.02 0.35 -5.17
C PHE A 69 0.53 -0.25 -6.49
N PRO A 70 1.31 -0.08 -7.57
CA PRO A 70 1.10 -0.87 -8.78
C PRO A 70 1.59 -2.30 -8.55
N PHE A 71 0.91 -3.25 -9.16
CA PHE A 71 1.23 -4.67 -9.00
C PHE A 71 2.45 -5.01 -9.85
N TYR A 72 3.61 -5.12 -9.20
CA TYR A 72 4.90 -5.42 -9.86
C TYR A 72 5.33 -6.84 -9.51
N TRP A 73 5.46 -7.68 -10.52
CA TRP A 73 5.89 -9.07 -10.34
C TRP A 73 5.11 -9.79 -9.23
N MET A 74 3.79 -9.72 -9.36
CA MET A 74 2.88 -10.38 -8.42
C MET A 74 2.99 -9.87 -6.98
N SER A 75 3.50 -8.66 -6.79
CA SER A 75 3.76 -8.07 -5.48
C SER A 75 3.78 -6.54 -5.57
N ALA A 76 4.31 -5.88 -4.53
CA ALA A 76 4.53 -4.46 -4.50
C ALA A 76 5.95 -4.10 -4.99
N PRO A 77 6.18 -2.85 -5.41
CA PRO A 77 7.52 -2.34 -5.64
C PRO A 77 8.39 -2.44 -4.38
N SER A 78 9.70 -2.50 -4.58
CA SER A 78 10.68 -2.86 -3.52
C SER A 78 10.69 -1.94 -2.30
N LEU A 79 10.42 -0.63 -2.47
CA LEU A 79 10.46 0.29 -1.32
C LEU A 79 9.38 0.03 -0.28
N LEU A 80 8.24 -0.58 -0.66
CA LEU A 80 7.26 -0.98 0.35
C LEU A 80 7.84 -2.07 1.25
N LYS A 81 8.51 -3.06 0.68
CA LYS A 81 9.17 -4.12 1.46
C LYS A 81 10.28 -3.56 2.34
N LYS A 82 11.06 -2.60 1.81
CA LYS A 82 12.09 -1.91 2.60
C LYS A 82 11.50 -1.20 3.81
N TRP A 83 10.39 -0.50 3.63
CA TRP A 83 9.68 0.14 4.73
C TRP A 83 9.18 -0.90 5.75
N GLN A 84 8.60 -2.00 5.27
CA GLN A 84 8.14 -3.08 6.16
C GLN A 84 9.31 -3.66 6.98
N ASP A 85 10.42 -3.97 6.33
CA ASP A 85 11.57 -4.57 7.01
C ASP A 85 12.23 -3.60 8.00
N GLY A 86 12.32 -2.31 7.66
CA GLY A 86 12.99 -1.32 8.49
C GLY A 86 12.11 -0.67 9.55
N ILE A 87 10.81 -0.55 9.31
CA ILE A 87 9.88 0.17 10.17
C ILE A 87 8.80 -0.74 10.73
N PHE A 88 8.02 -1.40 9.87
CA PHE A 88 6.88 -2.21 10.30
C PHE A 88 7.29 -3.35 11.23
N THR A 89 8.45 -3.94 11.01
CA THR A 89 9.04 -4.96 11.89
C THR A 89 9.00 -4.55 13.36
N TYR A 90 9.29 -3.28 13.66
CA TYR A 90 9.32 -2.79 15.04
C TYR A 90 7.96 -2.30 15.54
N LEU A 91 7.06 -1.94 14.65
CA LEU A 91 5.71 -1.49 15.02
C LEU A 91 4.73 -2.66 15.18
N ALA A 92 5.00 -3.78 14.51
CA ALA A 92 4.15 -4.95 14.56
C ALA A 92 3.99 -5.46 16.00
N LYS A 93 2.77 -5.84 16.37
CA LYS A 93 2.42 -6.29 17.73
C LYS A 93 2.57 -5.22 18.82
N THR A 94 2.71 -3.97 18.46
CA THR A 94 2.68 -2.85 19.42
C THR A 94 1.31 -2.17 19.37
N PRO A 95 0.98 -1.34 20.37
CA PRO A 95 -0.24 -0.53 20.32
C PRO A 95 -0.33 0.40 19.11
N ALA A 96 0.80 0.67 18.44
CA ALA A 96 0.83 1.52 17.25
C ALA A 96 -0.04 0.95 16.12
N VAL A 97 -0.12 -0.36 15.96
CA VAL A 97 -0.86 -1.01 14.88
C VAL A 97 -1.95 -1.97 15.35
N ALA A 98 -1.92 -2.40 16.61
CA ALA A 98 -2.83 -3.42 17.12
C ALA A 98 -4.31 -3.03 16.93
N GLY A 99 -5.09 -3.92 16.31
CA GLY A 99 -6.52 -3.72 16.08
C GLY A 99 -6.87 -2.74 14.97
N LYS A 100 -5.88 -2.12 14.33
CA LYS A 100 -6.12 -1.15 13.26
C LYS A 100 -6.33 -1.84 11.91
N PRO A 101 -7.26 -1.32 11.06
CA PRO A 101 -7.44 -1.86 9.72
C PRO A 101 -6.24 -1.58 8.82
N LEU A 102 -5.90 -2.57 8.00
CA LEU A 102 -4.95 -2.45 6.90
C LEU A 102 -5.68 -2.74 5.59
N LEU A 103 -5.65 -1.79 4.67
CA LEU A 103 -6.23 -1.88 3.34
C LEU A 103 -5.10 -1.86 2.30
N VAL A 104 -5.16 -2.78 1.36
CA VAL A 104 -4.33 -2.74 0.14
C VAL A 104 -5.14 -2.17 -1.01
N VAL A 105 -4.58 -1.17 -1.67
CA VAL A 105 -5.10 -0.58 -2.91
C VAL A 105 -4.05 -0.83 -3.98
N THR A 106 -4.38 -1.61 -4.99
CA THR A 106 -3.42 -1.94 -6.03
C THR A 106 -4.04 -1.85 -7.43
N THR A 107 -3.20 -1.62 -8.41
CA THR A 107 -3.58 -1.53 -9.81
C THR A 107 -2.80 -2.57 -10.61
N THR A 108 -3.43 -3.19 -11.59
CA THR A 108 -2.79 -4.21 -12.42
C THR A 108 -2.80 -3.78 -13.90
N GLY A 109 -1.74 -4.15 -14.61
CA GLY A 109 -1.72 -3.96 -16.07
C GLY A 109 -2.62 -4.93 -16.80
N SER A 110 -2.79 -6.12 -16.24
CA SER A 110 -3.63 -7.16 -16.81
C SER A 110 -5.10 -7.01 -16.38
N GLU A 111 -5.98 -7.49 -17.21
CA GLU A 111 -7.42 -7.51 -16.95
C GLU A 111 -7.80 -8.55 -15.90
N PHE A 112 -9.00 -8.43 -15.35
CA PHE A 112 -9.52 -9.32 -14.29
C PHE A 112 -9.41 -10.81 -14.67
N ASP A 113 -9.77 -11.17 -15.89
CA ASP A 113 -9.76 -12.59 -16.31
C ASP A 113 -8.36 -13.21 -16.35
N ALA A 114 -7.30 -12.41 -16.36
CA ALA A 114 -5.94 -12.93 -16.25
C ALA A 114 -5.64 -13.49 -14.86
N TYR A 115 -6.24 -12.90 -13.82
CA TYR A 115 -5.97 -13.24 -12.42
C TYR A 115 -7.04 -14.18 -11.86
N ARG A 116 -7.12 -15.37 -12.42
CA ARG A 116 -8.04 -16.40 -11.98
C ARG A 116 -7.57 -17.76 -12.44
N SER A 117 -8.17 -18.81 -11.89
CA SER A 117 -7.96 -20.17 -12.38
C SER A 117 -8.33 -20.23 -13.85
N GLY A 118 -7.43 -20.73 -14.68
CA GLY A 118 -7.56 -20.78 -16.13
C GLY A 118 -7.13 -19.50 -16.87
N GLY A 119 -6.94 -18.38 -16.19
CA GLY A 119 -6.36 -17.17 -16.75
C GLY A 119 -4.84 -17.28 -16.94
N ARG A 120 -4.25 -16.37 -17.73
CA ARG A 120 -2.81 -16.46 -18.02
C ARG A 120 -1.91 -16.28 -16.80
N ASN A 121 -2.33 -15.53 -15.79
CA ASN A 121 -1.62 -15.36 -14.53
C ASN A 121 -2.03 -16.38 -13.45
N ARG A 122 -3.04 -17.20 -13.73
CA ARG A 122 -3.47 -18.39 -12.98
C ARG A 122 -3.99 -18.17 -11.56
N PHE A 123 -3.49 -17.18 -10.85
CA PHE A 123 -3.82 -16.92 -9.45
C PHE A 123 -4.62 -15.63 -9.33
N THR A 124 -5.52 -15.56 -8.37
CA THR A 124 -6.24 -14.32 -8.05
C THR A 124 -5.31 -13.32 -7.40
N VAL A 125 -5.63 -12.04 -7.50
CA VAL A 125 -4.86 -11.01 -6.78
C VAL A 125 -4.96 -11.25 -5.26
N ASP A 126 -6.10 -11.70 -4.75
CA ASP A 126 -6.24 -12.04 -3.32
C ASP A 126 -5.22 -13.11 -2.89
N GLU A 127 -5.03 -14.15 -3.71
CA GLU A 127 -4.02 -15.17 -3.42
C GLU A 127 -2.61 -14.59 -3.42
N LEU A 128 -2.30 -13.72 -4.37
CA LEU A 128 -0.98 -13.11 -4.50
C LEU A 128 -0.70 -12.05 -3.43
N LEU A 129 -1.73 -11.53 -2.77
CA LEU A 129 -1.60 -10.61 -1.64
C LEU A 129 -1.46 -11.31 -0.28
N ARG A 130 -1.42 -12.63 -0.23
CA ARG A 130 -1.30 -13.39 1.02
C ARG A 130 -0.14 -12.95 1.93
N PRO A 131 1.05 -12.58 1.43
CA PRO A 131 2.11 -12.09 2.30
C PRO A 131 1.72 -10.82 3.08
N TYR A 132 0.97 -9.91 2.47
CA TYR A 132 0.48 -8.69 3.13
C TYR A 132 -0.60 -9.00 4.15
N GLN A 133 -1.52 -9.89 3.80
CA GLN A 133 -2.55 -10.36 4.73
C GLN A 133 -1.93 -11.10 5.91
N GLY A 134 -0.98 -11.99 5.64
CA GLY A 134 -0.27 -12.73 6.68
C GLY A 134 0.47 -11.81 7.64
N GLY A 135 1.13 -10.76 7.09
CA GLY A 135 1.79 -9.74 7.88
C GLY A 135 0.82 -8.96 8.77
N ALA A 136 -0.32 -8.56 8.22
CA ALA A 136 -1.37 -7.86 8.97
C ALA A 136 -1.89 -8.72 10.13
N VAL A 137 -2.22 -9.96 9.86
CA VAL A 137 -2.70 -10.90 10.90
C VAL A 137 -1.63 -11.09 11.98
N HIS A 138 -0.38 -11.29 11.57
CA HIS A 138 0.73 -11.48 12.52
C HIS A 138 0.94 -10.24 13.41
N ALA A 139 0.74 -9.05 12.85
CA ALA A 139 0.87 -7.77 13.58
C ALA A 139 -0.35 -7.45 14.45
N GLY A 140 -1.43 -8.25 14.38
CA GLY A 140 -2.66 -7.96 15.11
C GLY A 140 -3.52 -6.89 14.47
N MET A 141 -3.30 -6.59 13.18
CA MET A 141 -4.14 -5.68 12.41
C MET A 141 -5.35 -6.41 11.80
N VAL A 142 -6.33 -5.64 11.37
CA VAL A 142 -7.55 -6.16 10.75
C VAL A 142 -7.44 -6.01 9.24
N TRP A 143 -7.24 -7.12 8.54
CA TRP A 143 -7.15 -7.13 7.09
C TRP A 143 -8.48 -6.75 6.46
N GLN A 144 -8.46 -5.77 5.56
CA GLN A 144 -9.63 -5.34 4.80
C GLN A 144 -9.65 -6.02 3.43
N THR A 145 -10.81 -6.13 2.83
CA THR A 145 -10.92 -6.59 1.45
C THR A 145 -10.12 -5.65 0.54
N PRO A 146 -9.14 -6.16 -0.23
CA PRO A 146 -8.34 -5.30 -1.10
C PRO A 146 -9.19 -4.60 -2.15
N PHE A 147 -8.81 -3.36 -2.46
CA PHE A 147 -9.35 -2.66 -3.62
C PHE A 147 -8.37 -2.86 -4.78
N VAL A 148 -8.85 -3.46 -5.87
CA VAL A 148 -8.03 -3.75 -7.04
C VAL A 148 -8.65 -3.09 -8.26
N GLU A 149 -7.90 -2.23 -8.93
CA GLU A 149 -8.27 -1.71 -10.24
C GLU A 149 -7.51 -2.49 -11.32
N TYR A 150 -8.23 -3.31 -12.04
CA TYR A 150 -7.66 -4.13 -13.10
C TYR A 150 -7.46 -3.33 -14.37
N GLY A 151 -6.42 -3.67 -15.11
CA GLY A 151 -6.18 -3.14 -16.44
C GLY A 151 -7.28 -3.53 -17.41
N LYS A 152 -7.33 -2.81 -18.52
CA LYS A 152 -8.22 -3.14 -19.65
C LYS A 152 -7.40 -3.79 -20.75
N ILE A 153 -8.03 -4.64 -21.53
CA ILE A 153 -7.40 -5.24 -22.71
C ILE A 153 -6.81 -4.12 -23.58
N GLY A 154 -5.51 -4.23 -23.90
CA GLY A 154 -4.80 -3.24 -24.69
C GLY A 154 -4.16 -2.08 -23.91
N ARG A 155 -4.28 -2.02 -22.59
CA ARG A 155 -3.56 -1.04 -21.74
C ARG A 155 -2.34 -1.70 -21.11
N ALA A 156 -1.19 -1.06 -21.30
CA ALA A 156 0.10 -1.57 -20.79
C ALA A 156 0.56 -0.88 -19.50
N HIS A 157 -0.11 0.19 -19.03
CA HIS A 157 0.38 1.02 -17.93
C HIS A 157 -0.56 1.04 -16.74
N VAL A 158 0.01 0.82 -15.57
CA VAL A 158 -0.65 0.90 -14.25
C VAL A 158 -0.15 2.06 -13.41
#